data_9499dea649035c137fa9a0b60b7b5edb
#
_entry.id   9499dea649035c137fa9a0b60b7b5edb
#
_cell.length_a   1.000
_cell.length_b   1.000
_cell.length_c   1.000
_cell.angle_alpha   90.00
_cell.angle_beta   90.00
_cell.angle_gamma   90.00
#
_symmetry.space_group_name_H-M   'P 1'
#
loop_
_entity.id
_entity.type
_entity.pdbx_description
1 polymer ?
#
loop_
_entity_poly.entity_id
_entity_poly.type
_entity_poly.pdbx_seq_one_letter_code
_entity_poly.pdbx_strand_id
1 'polypeptide(L)'
;IDDCNYHLNILKLPELNIKKGIITFSSTLDTVVEKINENIYLYSFSQDEREKIIINFYLFKKEPTTIEDISIFLGVSAVTLKNDIKRIKKYLKTFMLNLSNENNKCLTITGDERNVRKLLLDILLKNYDITFKNDEIIITKTYYHGFFIPWKEMDDFFDKAITDKAYKLLKGILKENNKNISDEAFKVLFFYILVLLNRYKDHEITTIKNMNFLSNTPEYQGVKEFLKEPEFSEGELLTLTEYFLGSNTFNFDHSFYGNWVQIETFIMQL
;
A
#
# COMPACT_ATOMS: atom_id res chain seq x y z
N ILE A 1 -18.66 -12.08 21.14
CA ILE A 1 -19.55 -10.90 21.19
C ILE A 1 -19.29 -10.10 22.46
N ASP A 2 -19.18 -10.73 23.62
CA ASP A 2 -18.97 -10.03 24.90
C ASP A 2 -17.71 -9.18 24.87
N ASP A 3 -16.60 -9.71 24.33
CA ASP A 3 -15.36 -8.94 24.14
C ASP A 3 -15.55 -7.77 23.17
N CYS A 4 -16.30 -7.98 22.06
CA CYS A 4 -16.60 -6.87 21.13
C CYS A 4 -17.47 -5.81 21.81
N ASN A 5 -18.49 -6.20 22.55
CA ASN A 5 -19.38 -5.26 23.26
C ASN A 5 -18.63 -4.51 24.37
N TYR A 6 -17.67 -5.15 25.05
CA TYR A 6 -16.80 -4.47 26.00
C TYR A 6 -16.04 -3.31 25.33
N HIS A 7 -15.42 -3.55 24.17
CA HIS A 7 -14.71 -2.49 23.43
C HIS A 7 -15.66 -1.42 22.88
N LEU A 8 -16.82 -1.82 22.37
CA LEU A 8 -17.84 -0.87 21.88
C LEU A 8 -18.33 0.04 23.00
N ASN A 9 -18.55 -0.50 24.21
CA ASN A 9 -18.94 0.29 25.38
C ASN A 9 -17.87 1.31 25.78
N ILE A 10 -16.58 0.93 25.76
CA ILE A 10 -15.46 1.86 26.02
C ILE A 10 -15.51 3.03 25.01
N LEU A 11 -15.80 2.74 23.74
CA LEU A 11 -15.90 3.72 22.67
C LEU A 11 -17.25 4.48 22.65
N LYS A 12 -18.14 4.20 23.59
CA LYS A 12 -19.52 4.75 23.65
C LYS A 12 -20.32 4.48 22.36
N LEU A 13 -20.13 3.31 21.79
CA LEU A 13 -20.84 2.83 20.62
C LEU A 13 -21.96 1.84 21.02
N PRO A 14 -22.98 1.68 20.17
CA PRO A 14 -24.03 0.68 20.39
C PRO A 14 -23.45 -0.73 20.46
N GLU A 15 -24.05 -1.58 21.27
CA GLU A 15 -23.69 -3.00 21.35
C GLU A 15 -24.13 -3.80 20.13
N LEU A 16 -23.39 -4.86 19.83
CA LEU A 16 -23.82 -5.91 18.92
C LEU A 16 -24.95 -6.71 19.55
N ASN A 17 -26.03 -6.88 18.86
CA ASN A 17 -27.17 -7.69 19.29
C ASN A 17 -27.27 -8.97 18.45
N ILE A 18 -27.57 -10.09 19.12
CA ILE A 18 -27.90 -11.35 18.43
C ILE A 18 -29.38 -11.66 18.61
N LYS A 19 -30.11 -11.78 17.49
CA LYS A 19 -31.47 -12.30 17.47
C LYS A 19 -31.59 -13.42 16.45
N LYS A 20 -31.95 -14.62 16.88
CA LYS A 20 -32.13 -15.81 16.01
C LYS A 20 -30.89 -16.11 15.14
N GLY A 21 -29.67 -15.98 15.69
CA GLY A 21 -28.42 -16.24 14.98
C GLY A 21 -27.98 -15.10 14.03
N ILE A 22 -28.72 -14.01 13.95
CA ILE A 22 -28.37 -12.84 13.14
C ILE A 22 -27.76 -11.78 14.06
N ILE A 23 -26.55 -11.34 13.71
CA ILE A 23 -25.85 -10.24 14.41
C ILE A 23 -26.35 -8.92 13.79
N THR A 24 -26.82 -8.01 14.63
CA THR A 24 -27.22 -6.67 14.24
C THR A 24 -26.39 -5.63 14.96
N PHE A 25 -26.01 -4.60 14.25
CA PHE A 25 -25.27 -3.46 14.74
C PHE A 25 -25.90 -2.17 14.22
N SER A 26 -26.15 -1.21 15.11
CA SER A 26 -26.89 0.02 14.76
C SER A 26 -25.98 1.20 14.41
N SER A 27 -24.68 0.97 14.22
CA SER A 27 -23.72 1.99 13.78
C SER A 27 -23.01 1.54 12.50
N THR A 28 -22.33 2.47 11.82
CA THR A 28 -21.51 2.16 10.63
C THR A 28 -20.08 1.83 11.02
N LEU A 29 -19.37 1.10 10.16
CA LEU A 29 -17.95 0.83 10.36
C LEU A 29 -17.12 2.14 10.39
N ASP A 30 -17.49 3.12 9.57
CA ASP A 30 -16.83 4.43 9.57
C ASP A 30 -16.93 5.12 10.93
N THR A 31 -18.11 5.10 11.54
CA THR A 31 -18.30 5.65 12.90
C THR A 31 -17.47 4.91 13.95
N VAL A 32 -17.31 3.58 13.81
CA VAL A 32 -16.44 2.81 14.72
C VAL A 32 -14.99 3.25 14.55
N VAL A 33 -14.51 3.36 13.31
CA VAL A 33 -13.14 3.80 13.01
C VAL A 33 -12.88 5.21 13.52
N GLU A 34 -13.82 6.14 13.32
CA GLU A 34 -13.71 7.51 13.84
C GLU A 34 -13.59 7.50 15.37
N LYS A 35 -14.42 6.73 16.06
CA LYS A 35 -14.38 6.63 17.54
C LYS A 35 -13.11 5.98 18.06
N ILE A 36 -12.56 4.99 17.37
CA ILE A 36 -11.25 4.42 17.71
C ILE A 36 -10.16 5.48 17.55
N ASN A 37 -10.19 6.25 16.44
CA ASN A 37 -9.20 7.30 16.19
C ASN A 37 -9.26 8.44 17.23
N GLU A 38 -10.47 8.83 17.65
CA GLU A 38 -10.67 9.82 18.72
C GLU A 38 -10.14 9.33 20.08
N ASN A 39 -10.14 8.02 20.30
CA ASN A 39 -9.84 7.38 21.58
C ASN A 39 -8.82 6.24 21.45
N ILE A 40 -7.84 6.43 20.62
CA ILE A 40 -6.87 5.38 20.24
C ILE A 40 -6.18 4.73 21.45
N TYR A 41 -5.99 5.51 22.53
CA TYR A 41 -5.40 5.02 23.78
C TYR A 41 -6.30 4.07 24.59
N LEU A 42 -7.60 4.02 24.27
CA LEU A 42 -8.57 3.11 24.89
C LEU A 42 -8.70 1.79 24.11
N TYR A 43 -8.16 1.74 22.88
CA TYR A 43 -8.20 0.56 22.04
C TYR A 43 -6.94 -0.27 22.22
N SER A 44 -7.12 -1.54 22.52
CA SER A 44 -6.01 -2.50 22.63
C SER A 44 -5.78 -3.21 21.29
N PHE A 45 -4.76 -2.80 20.56
CA PHE A 45 -4.42 -3.39 19.28
C PHE A 45 -3.95 -4.84 19.41
N SER A 46 -4.49 -5.73 18.60
CA SER A 46 -3.96 -7.07 18.40
C SER A 46 -2.53 -7.00 17.84
N GLN A 47 -1.80 -8.10 17.90
CA GLN A 47 -0.44 -8.16 17.37
C GLN A 47 -0.38 -7.86 15.88
N ASP A 48 -1.29 -8.42 15.09
CA ASP A 48 -1.31 -8.21 13.63
C ASP A 48 -1.67 -6.76 13.27
N GLU A 49 -2.54 -6.11 14.04
CA GLU A 49 -2.85 -4.69 13.87
C GLU A 49 -1.63 -3.82 14.19
N ARG A 50 -0.94 -4.09 15.29
CA ARG A 50 0.27 -3.33 15.65
C ARG A 50 1.35 -3.45 14.59
N GLU A 51 1.60 -4.65 14.06
CA GLU A 51 2.58 -4.86 12.99
C GLU A 51 2.26 -4.03 11.74
N LYS A 52 1.01 -4.01 11.30
CA LYS A 52 0.54 -3.18 10.17
C LYS A 52 0.69 -1.69 10.46
N ILE A 53 0.30 -1.25 11.65
CA ILE A 53 0.46 0.14 12.09
C ILE A 53 1.92 0.56 12.04
N ILE A 54 2.81 -0.23 12.60
CA ILE A 54 4.26 0.06 12.64
C ILE A 54 4.84 0.16 11.23
N ILE A 55 4.49 -0.77 10.34
CA ILE A 55 4.96 -0.74 8.94
C ILE A 55 4.47 0.53 8.25
N ASN A 56 3.17 0.83 8.33
CA ASN A 56 2.59 2.03 7.74
C ASN A 56 3.24 3.29 8.29
N PHE A 57 3.49 3.32 9.59
CA PHE A 57 4.14 4.43 10.25
C PHE A 57 5.51 4.75 9.62
N TYR A 58 6.36 3.74 9.40
CA TYR A 58 7.69 3.93 8.80
C TYR A 58 7.67 4.16 7.28
N LEU A 59 6.59 3.80 6.59
CA LEU A 59 6.47 4.03 5.16
C LEU A 59 5.93 5.43 4.81
N PHE A 60 5.01 5.94 5.63
CA PHE A 60 4.27 7.17 5.31
C PHE A 60 4.70 8.37 6.15
N LYS A 61 5.18 8.17 7.38
CA LYS A 61 5.58 9.29 8.22
C LYS A 61 6.93 9.85 7.80
N LYS A 62 6.99 11.16 7.58
CA LYS A 62 8.20 11.88 7.17
C LYS A 62 9.15 12.19 8.32
N GLU A 63 8.64 12.20 9.56
CA GLU A 63 9.43 12.55 10.74
C GLU A 63 10.10 11.32 11.37
N PRO A 64 11.36 11.43 11.81
CA PRO A 64 12.03 10.37 12.53
C PRO A 64 11.26 10.01 13.81
N THR A 65 10.97 8.74 14.01
CA THR A 65 10.20 8.28 15.17
C THR A 65 10.96 7.20 15.91
N THR A 66 11.04 7.35 17.22
CA THR A 66 11.73 6.39 18.07
C THR A 66 10.87 5.18 18.40
N ILE A 67 11.52 4.08 18.81
CA ILE A 67 10.83 2.90 19.33
C ILE A 67 9.96 3.27 20.54
N GLU A 68 10.42 4.21 21.37
CA GLU A 68 9.71 4.66 22.55
C GLU A 68 8.43 5.40 22.19
N ASP A 69 8.47 6.31 21.19
CA ASP A 69 7.27 7.01 20.70
C ASP A 69 6.20 6.04 20.23
N ILE A 70 6.61 5.00 19.47
CA ILE A 70 5.69 3.96 18.99
C ILE A 70 5.14 3.13 20.14
N SER A 71 5.97 2.79 21.14
CA SER A 71 5.55 2.07 22.32
C SER A 71 4.46 2.82 23.09
N ILE A 72 4.67 4.12 23.30
CA ILE A 72 3.70 5.02 23.94
C ILE A 72 2.42 5.11 23.08
N PHE A 73 2.57 5.34 21.78
CA PHE A 73 1.42 5.46 20.88
C PHE A 73 0.55 4.19 20.85
N LEU A 74 1.16 3.01 20.81
CA LEU A 74 0.44 1.73 20.81
C LEU A 74 -0.01 1.26 22.20
N GLY A 75 0.39 1.94 23.27
CA GLY A 75 0.08 1.54 24.64
C GLY A 75 0.67 0.19 25.05
N VAL A 76 1.85 -0.18 24.51
CA VAL A 76 2.49 -1.47 24.78
C VAL A 76 3.85 -1.34 25.43
N SER A 77 4.31 -2.41 26.08
CA SER A 77 5.64 -2.44 26.68
C SER A 77 6.74 -2.47 25.59
N ALA A 78 7.92 -1.96 25.90
CA ALA A 78 9.09 -2.05 25.03
C ALA A 78 9.45 -3.51 24.68
N VAL A 79 9.15 -4.47 25.56
CA VAL A 79 9.36 -5.90 25.30
C VAL A 79 8.40 -6.41 24.23
N THR A 80 7.12 -6.06 24.34
CA THR A 80 6.09 -6.37 23.35
C THR A 80 6.49 -5.81 21.98
N LEU A 81 6.83 -4.52 21.95
CA LEU A 81 7.23 -3.86 20.71
C LEU A 81 8.48 -4.49 20.07
N LYS A 82 9.47 -4.89 20.86
CA LYS A 82 10.66 -5.62 20.34
C LYS A 82 10.30 -6.95 19.67
N ASN A 83 9.28 -7.65 20.18
CA ASN A 83 8.80 -8.90 19.58
C ASN A 83 8.05 -8.61 18.27
N ASP A 84 7.20 -7.58 18.23
CA ASP A 84 6.53 -7.14 17.00
C ASP A 84 7.57 -6.74 15.93
N ILE A 85 8.61 -5.99 16.29
CA ILE A 85 9.72 -5.61 15.39
C ILE A 85 10.44 -6.83 14.81
N LYS A 86 10.65 -7.90 15.58
CA LYS A 86 11.26 -9.14 15.06
C LYS A 86 10.39 -9.77 13.96
N ARG A 87 9.08 -9.78 14.12
CA ARG A 87 8.14 -10.31 13.13
C ARG A 87 8.10 -9.42 11.89
N ILE A 88 8.05 -8.10 12.09
CA ILE A 88 8.11 -7.11 11.01
C ILE A 88 9.39 -7.29 10.18
N LYS A 89 10.55 -7.46 10.82
CA LYS A 89 11.80 -7.74 10.12
C LYS A 89 11.72 -9.01 9.26
N LYS A 90 11.05 -10.06 9.74
CA LYS A 90 10.83 -11.29 8.97
C LYS A 90 9.91 -11.06 7.78
N TYR A 91 8.84 -10.28 7.97
CA TYR A 91 7.92 -9.92 6.89
C TYR A 91 8.61 -9.04 5.83
N LEU A 92 9.36 -8.00 6.22
CA LEU A 92 10.07 -7.14 5.29
C LEU A 92 11.12 -7.90 4.44
N LYS A 93 11.71 -8.96 4.99
CA LYS A 93 12.63 -9.82 4.23
C LYS A 93 11.95 -10.51 3.04
N THR A 94 10.65 -10.77 3.08
CA THR A 94 9.91 -11.33 1.93
C THR A 94 9.87 -10.36 0.75
N PHE A 95 10.05 -9.06 1.02
CA PHE A 95 10.21 -8.00 0.03
C PHE A 95 11.69 -7.62 -0.20
N MET A 96 12.65 -8.42 0.30
CA MET A 96 14.08 -8.07 0.26
C MET A 96 14.40 -6.71 0.91
N LEU A 97 13.60 -6.31 1.90
CA LEU A 97 13.76 -5.10 2.68
C LEU A 97 14.29 -5.40 4.08
N ASN A 98 14.94 -4.41 4.67
CA ASN A 98 15.43 -4.47 6.04
C ASN A 98 14.81 -3.35 6.88
N LEU A 99 14.69 -3.60 8.18
CA LEU A 99 14.39 -2.57 9.17
C LEU A 99 15.69 -2.29 9.93
N SER A 100 16.35 -1.19 9.61
CA SER A 100 17.60 -0.74 10.21
C SER A 100 17.34 0.29 11.31
N ASN A 101 18.29 0.40 12.21
CA ASN A 101 18.28 1.39 13.28
C ASN A 101 19.40 2.40 12.98
N GLU A 102 19.06 3.49 12.31
CA GLU A 102 20.02 4.56 12.08
C GLU A 102 20.15 5.40 13.36
N ASN A 103 21.39 5.58 13.81
CA ASN A 103 21.72 6.36 15.01
C ASN A 103 21.14 5.86 16.35
N ASN A 104 20.89 4.55 16.48
CA ASN A 104 20.42 3.87 17.69
C ASN A 104 19.06 4.34 18.29
N LYS A 105 18.30 5.17 17.58
CA LYS A 105 17.02 5.69 18.11
C LYS A 105 15.84 5.52 17.16
N CYS A 106 16.03 5.72 15.86
CA CYS A 106 14.93 5.67 14.89
C CYS A 106 15.07 4.45 13.98
N LEU A 107 13.96 3.76 13.73
CA LEU A 107 13.92 2.67 12.77
C LEU A 107 13.58 3.23 11.38
N THR A 108 14.21 2.70 10.36
CA THR A 108 13.94 3.03 8.96
C THR A 108 13.85 1.76 8.12
N ILE A 109 12.94 1.74 7.16
CA ILE A 109 12.86 0.67 6.17
C ILE A 109 13.89 1.00 5.08
N THR A 110 14.84 0.09 4.87
CA THR A 110 15.93 0.25 3.90
C THR A 110 15.96 -0.90 2.91
N GLY A 111 16.38 -0.61 1.69
CA GLY A 111 16.49 -1.57 0.59
C GLY A 111 16.35 -0.88 -0.76
N ASP A 112 16.22 -1.69 -1.81
CA ASP A 112 15.99 -1.19 -3.15
C ASP A 112 14.60 -0.49 -3.22
N GLU A 113 14.53 0.68 -3.87
CA GLU A 113 13.28 1.44 -3.99
C GLU A 113 12.19 0.66 -4.71
N ARG A 114 12.51 -0.19 -5.68
CA ARG A 114 11.54 -1.09 -6.33
C ARG A 114 10.84 -1.99 -5.30
N ASN A 115 11.58 -2.48 -4.32
CA ASN A 115 11.04 -3.34 -3.28
C ASN A 115 10.19 -2.56 -2.27
N VAL A 116 10.58 -1.31 -1.96
CA VAL A 116 9.74 -0.41 -1.16
C VAL A 116 8.41 -0.14 -1.86
N ARG A 117 8.43 0.12 -3.16
CA ARG A 117 7.20 0.34 -3.95
C ARG A 117 6.35 -0.91 -4.07
N LYS A 118 6.95 -2.11 -4.16
CA LYS A 118 6.22 -3.38 -4.10
C LYS A 118 5.47 -3.52 -2.77
N LEU A 119 6.13 -3.20 -1.66
CA LEU A 119 5.49 -3.23 -0.33
C LEU A 119 4.35 -2.22 -0.22
N LEU A 120 4.56 -0.98 -0.70
CA LEU A 120 3.50 0.05 -0.73
C LEU A 120 2.30 -0.40 -1.58
N LEU A 121 2.56 -0.94 -2.75
CA LEU A 121 1.52 -1.46 -3.64
C LEU A 121 0.73 -2.59 -2.97
N ASP A 122 1.39 -3.53 -2.28
CA ASP A 122 0.73 -4.58 -1.51
C ASP A 122 -0.22 -4.01 -0.45
N ILE A 123 0.25 -3.03 0.29
CA ILE A 123 -0.54 -2.36 1.33
C ILE A 123 -1.77 -1.67 0.69
N LEU A 124 -1.57 -0.97 -0.42
CA LEU A 124 -2.67 -0.28 -1.10
C LEU A 124 -3.72 -1.26 -1.63
N LEU A 125 -3.29 -2.33 -2.31
CA LEU A 125 -4.17 -3.34 -2.87
C LEU A 125 -4.99 -4.09 -1.81
N LYS A 126 -4.44 -4.27 -0.61
CA LYS A 126 -5.13 -4.94 0.51
C LYS A 126 -6.10 -4.05 1.25
N ASN A 127 -5.88 -2.74 1.26
CA ASN A 127 -6.63 -1.82 2.10
C ASN A 127 -7.56 -0.87 1.34
N TYR A 128 -7.44 -0.82 0.01
CA TYR A 128 -8.23 0.08 -0.82
C TYR A 128 -8.80 -0.61 -2.03
N ASP A 129 -9.94 -0.11 -2.46
CA ASP A 129 -10.57 -0.46 -3.72
C ASP A 129 -10.85 0.80 -4.54
N ILE A 130 -11.11 0.62 -5.83
CA ILE A 130 -11.44 1.71 -6.74
C ILE A 130 -12.81 1.47 -7.37
N THR A 131 -13.59 2.52 -7.45
CA THR A 131 -14.87 2.54 -8.16
C THR A 131 -14.93 3.76 -9.07
N PHE A 132 -15.80 3.71 -10.07
CA PHE A 132 -16.00 4.80 -11.01
C PHE A 132 -17.38 5.40 -10.83
N LYS A 133 -17.47 6.72 -10.76
CA LYS A 133 -18.73 7.47 -10.72
C LYS A 133 -18.58 8.73 -11.57
N ASN A 134 -19.42 8.86 -12.59
CA ASN A 134 -19.42 10.01 -13.51
C ASN A 134 -18.02 10.30 -14.12
N ASP A 135 -17.32 9.27 -14.59
CA ASP A 135 -15.93 9.33 -15.09
C ASP A 135 -14.86 9.78 -14.06
N GLU A 136 -15.23 9.94 -12.80
CA GLU A 136 -14.28 10.17 -11.71
C GLU A 136 -13.93 8.84 -11.02
N ILE A 137 -12.64 8.71 -10.64
CA ILE A 137 -12.18 7.60 -9.83
C ILE A 137 -12.43 7.89 -8.35
N ILE A 138 -13.03 6.94 -7.66
CA ILE A 138 -13.28 7.01 -6.22
C ILE A 138 -12.48 5.89 -5.56
N ILE A 139 -11.60 6.26 -4.64
CA ILE A 139 -10.83 5.33 -3.83
C ILE A 139 -11.62 5.08 -2.54
N THR A 140 -11.95 3.81 -2.30
CA THR A 140 -12.70 3.38 -1.12
C THR A 140 -11.82 2.50 -0.24
N LYS A 141 -11.96 2.63 1.08
CA LYS A 141 -11.27 1.76 2.04
C LYS A 141 -11.95 0.39 2.08
N THR A 142 -11.17 -0.68 2.04
CA THR A 142 -11.67 -2.04 2.25
C THR A 142 -11.36 -2.48 3.66
N TYR A 143 -12.39 -2.69 4.48
CA TYR A 143 -12.25 -3.09 5.88
C TYR A 143 -11.96 -4.59 6.07
N TYR A 144 -11.88 -5.37 4.96
CA TYR A 144 -11.79 -6.83 5.02
C TYR A 144 -10.47 -7.40 5.54
N HIS A 145 -9.37 -6.63 5.48
CA HIS A 145 -8.03 -7.18 5.76
C HIS A 145 -7.22 -6.45 6.82
N GLY A 146 -7.82 -5.60 7.60
CA GLY A 146 -7.10 -5.01 8.71
C GLY A 146 -7.61 -3.68 9.19
N PHE A 147 -7.30 -3.42 10.43
CA PHE A 147 -7.52 -2.17 11.08
C PHE A 147 -6.73 -1.07 10.36
N PHE A 148 -7.43 -0.05 9.93
CA PHE A 148 -6.84 1.08 9.26
C PHE A 148 -6.87 2.31 10.18
N ILE A 149 -5.71 2.81 10.56
CA ILE A 149 -5.62 4.11 11.18
C ILE A 149 -5.44 5.13 10.05
N PRO A 150 -6.38 6.09 9.88
CA PRO A 150 -6.18 7.18 8.94
C PRO A 150 -5.06 8.07 9.49
N TRP A 151 -3.89 7.92 8.91
CA TRP A 151 -2.81 8.87 9.11
C TRP A 151 -3.04 10.04 8.15
N LYS A 152 -2.83 11.25 8.61
CA LYS A 152 -2.90 12.44 7.76
C LYS A 152 -1.99 12.30 6.53
N GLU A 153 -0.84 11.69 6.72
CA GLU A 153 0.13 11.42 5.67
C GLU A 153 -0.39 10.46 4.58
N MET A 154 -1.34 9.58 4.93
CA MET A 154 -2.02 8.75 3.93
C MET A 154 -3.09 9.52 3.16
N ASP A 155 -3.76 10.48 3.79
CA ASP A 155 -4.68 11.38 3.09
C ASP A 155 -3.90 12.23 2.07
N ASP A 156 -2.71 12.72 2.44
CA ASP A 156 -1.80 13.44 1.53
C ASP A 156 -1.35 12.53 0.36
N PHE A 157 -1.17 11.22 0.60
CA PHE A 157 -0.83 10.26 -0.44
C PHE A 157 -1.93 10.11 -1.51
N PHE A 158 -3.19 10.28 -1.11
CA PHE A 158 -4.36 10.27 -2.00
C PHE A 158 -4.83 11.67 -2.39
N ASP A 159 -3.93 12.66 -2.39
CA ASP A 159 -4.26 14.00 -2.86
C ASP A 159 -4.98 13.95 -4.21
N LYS A 160 -6.05 14.75 -4.35
CA LYS A 160 -6.92 14.71 -5.53
C LYS A 160 -6.14 15.03 -6.81
N ALA A 161 -5.21 15.98 -6.78
CA ALA A 161 -4.45 16.35 -7.97
C ALA A 161 -3.51 15.21 -8.41
N ILE A 162 -2.89 14.49 -7.46
CA ILE A 162 -2.04 13.33 -7.73
C ILE A 162 -2.89 12.16 -8.25
N THR A 163 -4.04 11.92 -7.63
CA THR A 163 -4.99 10.86 -8.02
C THR A 163 -5.53 11.10 -9.44
N ASP A 164 -5.95 12.32 -9.75
CA ASP A 164 -6.41 12.69 -11.09
C ASP A 164 -5.28 12.60 -12.13
N LYS A 165 -4.04 12.97 -11.76
CA LYS A 165 -2.87 12.82 -12.63
C LYS A 165 -2.59 11.33 -12.91
N ALA A 166 -2.61 10.48 -11.88
CA ALA A 166 -2.43 9.02 -12.04
C ALA A 166 -3.47 8.41 -12.98
N TYR A 167 -4.74 8.78 -12.81
CA TYR A 167 -5.83 8.30 -13.65
C TYR A 167 -5.67 8.73 -15.11
N LYS A 168 -5.35 10.00 -15.37
CA LYS A 168 -5.12 10.53 -16.73
C LYS A 168 -3.94 9.83 -17.40
N LEU A 169 -2.83 9.64 -16.67
CA LEU A 169 -1.65 8.94 -17.18
C LEU A 169 -2.01 7.50 -17.58
N LEU A 170 -2.67 6.75 -16.69
CA LEU A 170 -3.05 5.37 -17.00
C LEU A 170 -3.98 5.29 -18.22
N LYS A 171 -5.03 6.11 -18.27
CA LYS A 171 -5.93 6.16 -19.43
C LYS A 171 -5.20 6.51 -20.71
N GLY A 172 -4.27 7.44 -20.66
CA GLY A 172 -3.45 7.82 -21.81
C GLY A 172 -2.57 6.68 -22.29
N ILE A 173 -1.85 6.00 -21.40
CA ILE A 173 -1.00 4.85 -21.73
C ILE A 173 -1.83 3.71 -22.33
N LEU A 174 -3.00 3.40 -21.75
CA LEU A 174 -3.89 2.36 -22.28
C LEU A 174 -4.40 2.69 -23.69
N LYS A 175 -4.78 3.94 -23.93
CA LYS A 175 -5.25 4.41 -25.23
C LYS A 175 -4.15 4.32 -26.30
N GLU A 176 -2.93 4.79 -25.98
CA GLU A 176 -1.79 4.77 -26.90
C GLU A 176 -1.41 3.34 -27.30
N ASN A 177 -1.42 2.43 -26.34
CA ASN A 177 -1.13 1.03 -26.59
C ASN A 177 -2.33 0.24 -27.16
N ASN A 178 -3.49 0.89 -27.38
CA ASN A 178 -4.73 0.26 -27.82
C ASN A 178 -5.07 -1.01 -27.00
N LYS A 179 -4.95 -0.92 -25.68
CA LYS A 179 -5.11 -2.06 -24.77
C LYS A 179 -6.33 -1.90 -23.88
N ASN A 180 -7.09 -2.98 -23.77
CA ASN A 180 -8.10 -3.19 -22.74
C ASN A 180 -7.55 -4.15 -21.69
N ILE A 181 -7.73 -3.82 -20.45
CA ILE A 181 -7.26 -4.60 -19.28
C ILE A 181 -8.44 -4.88 -18.36
N SER A 182 -8.31 -5.90 -17.51
CA SER A 182 -9.33 -6.18 -16.48
C SER A 182 -9.36 -5.08 -15.40
N ASP A 183 -10.44 -5.04 -14.62
CA ASP A 183 -10.57 -4.07 -13.51
C ASP A 183 -9.48 -4.27 -12.47
N GLU A 184 -9.09 -5.53 -12.20
CA GLU A 184 -8.00 -5.87 -11.28
C GLU A 184 -6.65 -5.34 -11.81
N ALA A 185 -6.38 -5.53 -13.10
CA ALA A 185 -5.16 -5.03 -13.73
C ALA A 185 -5.14 -3.49 -13.72
N PHE A 186 -6.29 -2.86 -13.95
CA PHE A 186 -6.45 -1.41 -13.85
C PHE A 186 -6.14 -0.92 -12.43
N LYS A 187 -6.68 -1.59 -11.41
CA LYS A 187 -6.44 -1.28 -10.00
C LYS A 187 -4.95 -1.34 -9.65
N VAL A 188 -4.26 -2.40 -10.07
CA VAL A 188 -2.82 -2.57 -9.81
C VAL A 188 -2.00 -1.46 -10.47
N LEU A 189 -2.23 -1.20 -11.75
CA LEU A 189 -1.52 -0.16 -12.50
C LEU A 189 -1.79 1.23 -11.95
N PHE A 190 -3.03 1.52 -11.62
CA PHE A 190 -3.43 2.79 -11.03
C PHE A 190 -2.71 3.05 -9.71
N PHE A 191 -2.73 2.09 -8.78
CA PHE A 191 -2.01 2.23 -7.51
C PHE A 191 -0.51 2.27 -7.70
N TYR A 192 0.05 1.54 -8.68
CA TYR A 192 1.47 1.64 -8.96
C TYR A 192 1.85 3.04 -9.47
N ILE A 193 1.10 3.62 -10.40
CA ILE A 193 1.33 5.00 -10.88
C ILE A 193 1.16 6.00 -9.74
N LEU A 194 0.20 5.80 -8.85
CA LEU A 194 0.02 6.64 -7.66
C LEU A 194 1.25 6.58 -6.74
N VAL A 195 1.79 5.37 -6.49
CA VAL A 195 3.05 5.19 -5.73
C VAL A 195 4.21 5.89 -6.43
N LEU A 196 4.35 5.71 -7.75
CA LEU A 196 5.38 6.36 -8.55
C LEU A 196 5.32 7.89 -8.38
N LEU A 197 4.15 8.51 -8.59
CA LEU A 197 3.97 9.96 -8.51
C LEU A 197 4.27 10.53 -7.12
N ASN A 198 4.00 9.77 -6.07
CA ASN A 198 4.30 10.20 -4.70
C ASN A 198 5.78 10.06 -4.31
N ARG A 199 6.54 9.19 -5.00
CA ARG A 199 7.89 8.83 -4.55
C ARG A 199 9.02 9.24 -5.48
N TYR A 200 8.79 9.41 -6.78
CA TYR A 200 9.86 9.57 -7.77
C TYR A 200 10.78 10.77 -7.52
N LYS A 201 10.30 11.83 -6.87
CA LYS A 201 11.11 13.03 -6.58
C LYS A 201 12.17 12.80 -5.51
N ASP A 202 11.85 12.01 -4.51
CA ASP A 202 12.70 11.78 -3.35
C ASP A 202 13.45 10.43 -3.45
N HIS A 203 12.89 9.48 -4.21
CA HIS A 203 13.34 8.10 -4.30
C HIS A 203 13.22 7.58 -5.74
N GLU A 204 14.10 8.08 -6.61
CA GLU A 204 14.06 7.73 -8.03
C GLU A 204 14.70 6.36 -8.30
N ILE A 205 14.07 5.58 -9.20
CA ILE A 205 14.67 4.36 -9.76
C ILE A 205 15.46 4.75 -11.01
N THR A 206 16.77 4.93 -10.88
CA THR A 206 17.60 5.44 -11.99
C THR A 206 18.02 4.37 -12.98
N THR A 207 18.31 3.15 -12.51
CA THR A 207 18.82 2.06 -13.34
C THR A 207 18.23 0.72 -12.93
N ILE A 208 17.96 -0.13 -13.91
CA ILE A 208 17.53 -1.51 -13.71
C ILE A 208 18.46 -2.43 -14.49
N LYS A 209 19.10 -3.36 -13.79
CA LYS A 209 19.95 -4.35 -14.43
C LYS A 209 19.10 -5.35 -15.22
N ASN A 210 19.58 -5.74 -16.41
CA ASN A 210 19.01 -6.80 -17.24
C ASN A 210 17.59 -6.57 -17.79
N MET A 211 17.12 -5.31 -17.88
CA MET A 211 15.79 -4.99 -18.41
C MET A 211 15.80 -4.20 -19.72
N ASN A 212 16.96 -4.05 -20.35
CA ASN A 212 17.10 -3.27 -21.59
C ASN A 212 16.25 -3.82 -22.75
N PHE A 213 15.85 -5.10 -22.69
CA PHE A 213 14.95 -5.67 -23.71
C PHE A 213 13.55 -5.03 -23.67
N LEU A 214 13.10 -4.52 -22.51
CA LEU A 214 11.81 -3.84 -22.38
C LEU A 214 11.76 -2.55 -23.20
N SER A 215 12.88 -1.86 -23.38
CA SER A 215 12.94 -0.62 -24.15
C SER A 215 12.57 -0.80 -25.64
N ASN A 216 12.64 -2.04 -26.14
CA ASN A 216 12.27 -2.38 -27.51
C ASN A 216 10.78 -2.78 -27.66
N THR A 217 10.01 -2.80 -26.58
CA THR A 217 8.59 -3.18 -26.60
C THR A 217 7.70 -2.00 -27.03
N PRO A 218 6.57 -2.27 -27.72
CA PRO A 218 5.58 -1.24 -28.01
C PRO A 218 5.05 -0.57 -26.75
N GLU A 219 4.90 -1.33 -25.66
CA GLU A 219 4.43 -0.87 -24.36
C GLU A 219 5.36 0.19 -23.78
N TYR A 220 6.67 -0.02 -23.88
CA TYR A 220 7.64 0.99 -23.43
C TYR A 220 7.51 2.28 -24.20
N GLN A 221 7.32 2.21 -25.52
CA GLN A 221 7.15 3.41 -26.34
C GLN A 221 5.88 4.17 -25.94
N GLY A 222 4.78 3.46 -25.67
CA GLY A 222 3.55 4.06 -25.17
C GLY A 222 3.71 4.69 -23.78
N VAL A 223 4.42 4.01 -22.87
CA VAL A 223 4.73 4.58 -21.54
C VAL A 223 5.58 5.83 -21.67
N LYS A 224 6.65 5.79 -22.49
CA LYS A 224 7.57 6.89 -22.74
C LYS A 224 6.88 8.09 -23.37
N GLU A 225 5.94 7.88 -24.30
CA GLU A 225 5.18 8.96 -24.94
C GLU A 225 4.34 9.76 -23.96
N PHE A 226 3.71 9.09 -22.97
CA PHE A 226 2.89 9.75 -21.95
C PHE A 226 3.68 10.32 -20.77
N LEU A 227 4.86 9.77 -20.48
CA LEU A 227 5.74 10.27 -19.44
C LEU A 227 6.86 11.15 -20.04
N LYS A 228 6.54 11.91 -21.08
CA LYS A 228 7.47 12.78 -21.83
C LYS A 228 8.06 13.95 -21.04
N GLU A 229 7.50 14.29 -19.91
CA GLU A 229 8.11 15.32 -19.06
C GLU A 229 9.48 14.85 -18.58
N PRO A 230 10.52 15.71 -18.58
CA PRO A 230 11.91 15.31 -18.31
C PRO A 230 12.15 14.84 -16.86
N GLU A 231 11.08 14.53 -16.14
CA GLU A 231 11.09 14.23 -14.72
C GLU A 231 11.29 12.74 -14.39
N PHE A 232 11.15 11.82 -15.37
CA PHE A 232 11.23 10.38 -15.09
C PHE A 232 12.48 9.77 -15.74
N SER A 233 13.26 9.06 -14.94
CA SER A 233 14.40 8.31 -15.41
C SER A 233 14.00 7.11 -16.28
N GLU A 234 14.96 6.57 -17.02
CA GLU A 234 14.77 5.33 -17.76
C GLU A 234 14.35 4.16 -16.85
N GLY A 235 14.90 4.10 -15.63
CA GLY A 235 14.52 3.10 -14.64
C GLY A 235 13.05 3.17 -14.24
N GLU A 236 12.49 4.35 -14.12
CA GLU A 236 11.06 4.54 -13.84
C GLU A 236 10.19 4.05 -15.02
N LEU A 237 10.57 4.42 -16.24
CA LEU A 237 9.85 4.00 -17.44
C LEU A 237 9.88 2.48 -17.63
N LEU A 238 11.03 1.86 -17.44
CA LEU A 238 11.20 0.41 -17.54
C LEU A 238 10.38 -0.32 -16.46
N THR A 239 10.40 0.19 -15.23
CA THR A 239 9.63 -0.43 -14.14
C THR A 239 8.13 -0.32 -14.39
N LEU A 240 7.62 0.82 -14.84
CA LEU A 240 6.20 0.95 -15.19
C LEU A 240 5.83 0.04 -16.36
N THR A 241 6.71 -0.08 -17.37
CA THR A 241 6.52 -1.00 -18.51
C THR A 241 6.42 -2.45 -18.06
N GLU A 242 7.26 -2.87 -17.11
CA GLU A 242 7.20 -4.21 -16.50
C GLU A 242 5.83 -4.48 -15.87
N TYR A 243 5.33 -3.55 -15.06
CA TYR A 243 3.99 -3.67 -14.48
C TYR A 243 2.90 -3.72 -15.54
N PHE A 244 3.03 -2.92 -16.59
CA PHE A 244 2.07 -2.87 -17.69
C PHE A 244 2.03 -4.18 -18.47
N LEU A 245 3.17 -4.76 -18.79
CA LEU A 245 3.28 -6.08 -19.42
C LEU A 245 2.75 -7.19 -18.51
N GLY A 246 3.14 -7.17 -17.24
CA GLY A 246 2.69 -8.13 -16.25
C GLY A 246 1.18 -8.12 -16.06
N SER A 247 0.51 -6.98 -16.14
CA SER A 247 -0.94 -6.85 -15.98
C SER A 247 -1.75 -7.56 -17.07
N ASN A 248 -1.17 -7.77 -18.25
CA ASN A 248 -1.86 -8.43 -19.37
C ASN A 248 -1.81 -9.97 -19.32
N THR A 249 -0.95 -10.55 -18.50
CA THR A 249 -0.68 -12.00 -18.47
C THR A 249 -1.29 -12.72 -17.27
N PHE A 250 -1.90 -12.01 -16.32
CA PHE A 250 -2.34 -12.61 -15.06
C PHE A 250 -3.84 -12.46 -14.82
N ASN A 251 -4.52 -13.59 -14.66
CA ASN A 251 -5.69 -13.67 -13.80
C ASN A 251 -5.18 -13.54 -12.36
N PHE A 252 -5.49 -12.42 -11.72
CA PHE A 252 -5.07 -12.13 -10.36
C PHE A 252 -5.84 -13.02 -9.38
N ASP A 253 -5.33 -14.22 -9.17
CA ASP A 253 -5.66 -14.98 -7.97
C ASP A 253 -4.86 -14.40 -6.79
N HIS A 254 -5.40 -14.49 -5.57
CA HIS A 254 -4.82 -13.92 -4.34
C HIS A 254 -3.37 -14.34 -4.00
N SER A 255 -2.70 -15.06 -4.91
CA SER A 255 -1.30 -15.49 -4.85
C SER A 255 -0.32 -14.56 -5.60
N PHE A 256 -0.71 -13.31 -5.87
CA PHE A 256 0.03 -12.33 -6.69
C PHE A 256 1.54 -12.25 -6.39
N TYR A 257 1.93 -12.37 -5.14
CA TYR A 257 3.35 -12.28 -4.74
C TYR A 257 4.21 -13.49 -5.09
N GLY A 258 3.64 -14.71 -5.09
CA GLY A 258 4.37 -15.90 -5.50
C GLY A 258 4.72 -15.89 -6.98
N ASN A 259 3.91 -15.25 -7.79
CA ASN A 259 4.06 -15.24 -9.24
C ASN A 259 5.05 -14.17 -9.73
N TRP A 260 5.21 -13.03 -9.03
CA TRP A 260 6.18 -12.01 -9.41
C TRP A 260 7.63 -12.52 -9.38
N VAL A 261 8.00 -13.31 -8.38
CA VAL A 261 9.32 -13.95 -8.32
C VAL A 261 9.52 -14.90 -9.49
N GLN A 262 8.48 -15.61 -9.93
CA GLN A 262 8.55 -16.49 -11.11
C GLN A 262 8.67 -15.70 -12.40
N ILE A 263 8.03 -14.53 -12.51
CA ILE A 263 8.14 -13.66 -13.70
C ILE A 263 9.51 -13.01 -13.75
N GLU A 264 10.00 -12.46 -12.66
CA GLU A 264 11.39 -11.93 -12.60
C GLU A 264 12.38 -13.05 -13.01
N THR A 265 12.17 -14.28 -12.53
CA THR A 265 12.99 -15.44 -12.89
C THR A 265 12.84 -15.79 -14.38
N PHE A 266 11.63 -15.78 -14.91
CA PHE A 266 11.37 -16.05 -16.34
C PHE A 266 11.95 -14.96 -17.24
N ILE A 267 11.78 -13.69 -16.87
CA ILE A 267 12.35 -12.54 -17.59
C ILE A 267 13.88 -12.55 -17.53
N MET A 268 14.49 -13.04 -16.44
CA MET A 268 15.94 -13.19 -16.34
C MET A 268 16.52 -14.38 -17.10
N GLN A 269 15.66 -15.29 -17.58
CA GLN A 269 16.06 -16.46 -18.37
C GLN A 269 15.89 -16.27 -19.89
N LEU A 270 15.19 -15.20 -20.31
CA LEU A 270 15.07 -14.76 -21.70
C LEU A 270 16.23 -13.83 -22.07
#